data_86dbfe63425df61d30b1ec7bde22297a
#
_entry.id   86dbfe63425df61d30b1ec7bde22297a
#
_cell.length_a   1.000
_cell.length_b   1.000
_cell.length_c   1.000
_cell.angle_alpha   90.00
_cell.angle_beta   90.00
_cell.angle_gamma   90.00
#
_symmetry.space_group_name_H-M   'P 1'
#
loop_
_entity.id
_entity.type
_entity.pdbx_description
1 polymer ?
#
loop_
_entity_poly.entity_id
_entity_poly.type
_entity_poly.pdbx_seq_one_letter_code
_entity_poly.pdbx_strand_id
1 'polypeptide(L)'
;MPLFNVAGVIPGKLKTKELVVFSGHYDHLGILKAVGQDSIANGADDDASGTTAMIALAKYYKKLNNNERTLIFVAFTAEEIGGFGAKYFSQHLNPDDVVAMFNIEMIGKDSKFGKNTAFITGFEKSDFGPILQKNLKGTAFTFHPDPYTQQNLFYRSDNATLAALGVPAHTISTDKIDIDPLYHTVKDEYSSLDTDNILSTIKAIAKSAITIVKGTDTPTRIPKLSN
;
A
#
# COMPACT_ATOMS: atom_id res chain seq x y z
N MET A 1 -20.53 15.71 6.42
CA MET A 1 -19.61 15.26 7.48
C MET A 1 -18.20 15.51 7.00
N PRO A 2 -17.29 16.09 7.80
CA PRO A 2 -15.92 16.30 7.37
C PRO A 2 -15.22 14.95 7.20
N LEU A 3 -14.42 14.83 6.12
CA LEU A 3 -13.52 13.70 5.87
C LEU A 3 -12.12 14.07 6.38
N PHE A 4 -11.38 13.10 6.90
CA PHE A 4 -10.01 13.33 7.38
C PHE A 4 -9.13 12.10 7.20
N ASN A 5 -7.87 12.31 6.86
CA ASN A 5 -6.84 11.27 6.91
C ASN A 5 -6.34 11.13 8.35
N VAL A 6 -5.89 9.92 8.70
CA VAL A 6 -5.21 9.69 9.98
C VAL A 6 -3.74 9.41 9.70
N ALA A 7 -2.86 10.29 10.17
CA ALA A 7 -1.44 10.17 9.90
C ALA A 7 -0.61 10.13 11.19
N GLY A 8 0.37 9.23 11.21
CA GLY A 8 1.40 9.13 12.25
C GLY A 8 2.79 9.32 11.66
N VAL A 9 3.70 9.92 12.41
CA VAL A 9 5.06 10.22 11.96
C VAL A 9 6.10 9.64 12.92
N ILE A 10 7.13 8.99 12.37
CA ILE A 10 8.35 8.65 13.07
C ILE A 10 9.48 9.49 12.47
N PRO A 11 10.00 10.50 13.18
CA PRO A 11 11.06 11.36 12.65
C PRO A 11 12.32 10.56 12.28
N GLY A 12 12.93 10.94 11.18
CA GLY A 12 14.23 10.40 10.76
C GLY A 12 15.36 10.88 11.66
N LYS A 13 16.44 10.12 11.74
CA LYS A 13 17.61 10.47 12.57
C LYS A 13 18.61 11.39 11.85
N LEU A 14 18.85 11.15 10.57
CA LEU A 14 19.82 11.91 9.77
C LEU A 14 19.16 12.58 8.55
N LYS A 15 18.33 11.84 7.83
CA LYS A 15 17.66 12.29 6.59
C LYS A 15 16.23 12.74 6.87
N THR A 16 16.07 13.69 7.77
CA THR A 16 14.78 14.11 8.33
C THR A 16 13.81 14.70 7.30
N LYS A 17 14.32 15.26 6.20
CA LYS A 17 13.53 15.82 5.10
C LYS A 17 13.14 14.81 4.03
N GLU A 18 13.81 13.65 3.98
CA GLU A 18 13.47 12.57 3.07
C GLU A 18 12.34 11.73 3.69
N LEU A 19 11.21 11.63 2.99
CA LEU A 19 9.98 11.01 3.49
C LEU A 19 9.77 9.64 2.85
N VAL A 20 9.42 8.65 3.66
CA VAL A 20 8.92 7.34 3.20
C VAL A 20 7.50 7.19 3.72
N VAL A 21 6.56 6.96 2.82
CA VAL A 21 5.13 6.85 3.14
C VAL A 21 4.72 5.38 3.12
N PHE A 22 3.97 4.95 4.14
CA PHE A 22 3.25 3.68 4.19
C PHE A 22 1.77 3.99 4.33
N SER A 23 0.94 3.45 3.47
CA SER A 23 -0.49 3.78 3.42
C SER A 23 -1.38 2.57 3.18
N GLY A 24 -2.63 2.75 3.48
CA GLY A 24 -3.80 1.99 3.11
C GLY A 24 -5.02 2.88 3.32
N HIS A 25 -6.19 2.55 2.78
CA HIS A 25 -7.40 3.33 3.03
C HIS A 25 -8.27 2.66 4.09
N TYR A 26 -9.06 3.47 4.81
CA TYR A 26 -9.89 2.98 5.91
C TYR A 26 -11.39 3.13 5.67
N ASP A 27 -11.77 3.73 4.56
CA ASP A 27 -13.15 3.74 4.09
C ASP A 27 -13.46 2.51 3.22
N HIS A 28 -14.75 2.22 3.08
CA HIS A 28 -15.26 1.26 2.12
C HIS A 28 -16.65 1.69 1.67
N LEU A 29 -17.33 0.88 0.86
CA LEU A 29 -18.59 1.23 0.18
C LEU A 29 -19.78 1.48 1.11
N GLY A 30 -19.73 1.04 2.37
CA GLY A 30 -20.78 1.27 3.35
C GLY A 30 -22.00 0.38 3.12
N ILE A 31 -23.17 0.96 2.84
CA ILE A 31 -24.41 0.21 2.69
C ILE A 31 -24.69 -0.11 1.22
N LEU A 32 -24.73 -1.39 0.90
CA LEU A 32 -25.04 -1.93 -0.44
C LEU A 32 -26.45 -2.54 -0.48
N LYS A 33 -26.82 -3.05 -1.67
CA LYS A 33 -28.01 -3.88 -1.81
C LYS A 33 -27.89 -5.12 -0.95
N ALA A 34 -28.86 -5.36 -0.09
CA ALA A 34 -28.85 -6.49 0.83
C ALA A 34 -28.77 -7.85 0.12
N VAL A 35 -27.94 -8.73 0.66
CA VAL A 35 -27.88 -10.16 0.34
C VAL A 35 -28.38 -10.93 1.57
N GLY A 36 -29.60 -11.44 1.50
CA GLY A 36 -30.29 -11.93 2.69
C GLY A 36 -30.65 -10.79 3.65
N GLN A 37 -30.08 -10.81 4.85
CA GLN A 37 -30.28 -9.76 5.86
C GLN A 37 -29.06 -8.83 5.97
N ASP A 38 -27.99 -9.07 5.21
CA ASP A 38 -26.76 -8.31 5.26
C ASP A 38 -26.71 -7.29 4.12
N SER A 39 -26.46 -6.03 4.47
CA SER A 39 -26.32 -4.92 3.53
C SER A 39 -25.02 -4.10 3.77
N ILE A 40 -24.18 -4.52 4.72
CA ILE A 40 -23.00 -3.76 5.10
C ILE A 40 -21.79 -4.35 4.36
N ALA A 41 -21.15 -3.53 3.53
CA ALA A 41 -19.84 -3.85 2.96
C ALA A 41 -18.76 -3.54 4.00
N ASN A 42 -18.21 -4.58 4.63
CA ASN A 42 -17.25 -4.42 5.72
C ASN A 42 -15.84 -4.09 5.22
N GLY A 43 -15.49 -4.47 3.99
CA GLY A 43 -14.18 -4.17 3.41
C GLY A 43 -13.03 -4.85 4.17
N ALA A 44 -13.18 -6.15 4.45
CA ALA A 44 -12.17 -6.87 5.25
C ALA A 44 -10.85 -7.02 4.50
N ASP A 45 -10.90 -7.35 3.22
CA ASP A 45 -9.74 -7.34 2.34
C ASP A 45 -9.48 -5.94 1.78
N ASP A 46 -10.52 -5.27 1.34
CA ASP A 46 -10.54 -3.95 0.72
C ASP A 46 -11.09 -2.85 1.69
N ASP A 47 -10.29 -2.13 2.52
CA ASP A 47 -8.84 -2.30 2.66
C ASP A 47 -8.45 -2.40 4.15
N ALA A 48 -9.27 -3.10 4.97
CA ALA A 48 -8.85 -3.33 6.35
C ALA A 48 -7.57 -4.17 6.44
N SER A 49 -7.30 -5.03 5.44
CA SER A 49 -6.05 -5.81 5.35
C SER A 49 -4.82 -4.91 5.20
N GLY A 50 -4.85 -3.93 4.28
CA GLY A 50 -3.78 -2.97 4.05
C GLY A 50 -3.63 -1.96 5.18
N THR A 51 -4.75 -1.43 5.70
CA THR A 51 -4.74 -0.57 6.89
C THR A 51 -4.14 -1.28 8.11
N THR A 52 -4.44 -2.57 8.30
CA THR A 52 -3.81 -3.40 9.35
C THR A 52 -2.30 -3.51 9.13
N ALA A 53 -1.87 -3.70 7.88
CA ALA A 53 -0.45 -3.77 7.56
C ALA A 53 0.26 -2.44 7.86
N MET A 54 -0.31 -1.32 7.47
CA MET A 54 0.23 0.01 7.75
C MET A 54 0.41 0.22 9.27
N ILE A 55 -0.60 -0.12 10.09
CA ILE A 55 -0.53 -0.02 11.56
C ILE A 55 0.56 -0.95 12.14
N ALA A 56 0.64 -2.19 11.64
CA ALA A 56 1.65 -3.16 12.08
C ALA A 56 3.08 -2.68 11.75
N LEU A 57 3.28 -2.12 10.55
CA LEU A 57 4.56 -1.52 10.13
C LEU A 57 4.92 -0.31 10.98
N ALA A 58 3.96 0.55 11.35
CA ALA A 58 4.18 1.67 12.25
C ALA A 58 4.70 1.21 13.62
N LYS A 59 4.06 0.18 14.20
CA LYS A 59 4.50 -0.43 15.46
C LYS A 59 5.89 -1.05 15.34
N TYR A 60 6.14 -1.78 14.25
CA TYR A 60 7.42 -2.42 13.98
C TYR A 60 8.56 -1.40 13.90
N TYR A 61 8.45 -0.39 13.03
CA TYR A 61 9.49 0.61 12.84
C TYR A 61 9.68 1.51 14.07
N LYS A 62 8.60 1.83 14.80
CA LYS A 62 8.70 2.53 16.08
C LYS A 62 9.53 1.76 17.10
N LYS A 63 9.32 0.44 17.18
CA LYS A 63 10.10 -0.43 18.09
C LYS A 63 11.54 -0.62 17.61
N LEU A 64 11.74 -0.80 16.31
CA LEU A 64 13.05 -1.02 15.70
C LEU A 64 13.95 0.22 15.82
N ASN A 65 13.37 1.41 15.73
CA ASN A 65 14.01 2.71 15.94
C ASN A 65 15.36 2.86 15.22
N ASN A 66 15.41 2.47 13.93
CA ASN A 66 16.64 2.50 13.12
C ASN A 66 16.46 3.21 11.76
N ASN A 67 15.39 4.01 11.64
CA ASN A 67 15.12 4.80 10.45
C ASN A 67 16.00 6.05 10.39
N GLU A 68 16.69 6.26 9.29
CA GLU A 68 17.40 7.51 8.99
C GLU A 68 16.48 8.53 8.32
N ARG A 69 15.52 8.05 7.53
CA ARG A 69 14.46 8.85 6.89
C ARG A 69 13.24 8.99 7.79
N THR A 70 12.50 10.06 7.62
CA THR A 70 11.20 10.24 8.28
C THR A 70 10.17 9.30 7.66
N LEU A 71 9.47 8.55 8.50
CA LEU A 71 8.42 7.62 8.08
C LEU A 71 7.06 8.24 8.38
N ILE A 72 6.19 8.24 7.40
CA ILE A 72 4.79 8.66 7.51
C ILE A 72 3.92 7.42 7.30
N PHE A 73 3.03 7.17 8.25
CA PHE A 73 2.02 6.12 8.19
C PHE A 73 0.67 6.81 8.07
N VAL A 74 -0.05 6.58 6.98
CA VAL A 74 -1.31 7.29 6.72
C VAL A 74 -2.41 6.32 6.33
N ALA A 75 -3.55 6.40 7.05
CA ALA A 75 -4.81 5.82 6.64
C ALA A 75 -5.59 6.88 5.87
N PHE A 76 -5.80 6.64 4.59
CA PHE A 76 -6.55 7.55 3.73
C PHE A 76 -8.05 7.37 3.90
N THR A 77 -8.80 8.44 3.62
CA THR A 77 -10.25 8.45 3.56
C THR A 77 -10.72 8.66 2.13
N ALA A 78 -11.92 8.17 1.84
CA ALA A 78 -12.60 8.43 0.58
C ALA A 78 -11.82 7.98 -0.68
N GLU A 79 -11.14 6.84 -0.57
CA GLU A 79 -10.52 6.16 -1.71
C GLU A 79 -11.61 5.73 -2.69
N GLU A 80 -12.63 5.03 -2.20
CA GLU A 80 -13.74 4.42 -2.93
C GLU A 80 -14.61 5.39 -3.72
N ILE A 81 -14.59 6.64 -3.33
CA ILE A 81 -15.38 7.69 -3.98
C ILE A 81 -14.53 8.70 -4.76
N GLY A 82 -13.27 8.33 -5.04
CA GLY A 82 -12.37 9.07 -5.92
C GLY A 82 -11.06 9.56 -5.32
N GLY A 83 -10.55 8.91 -4.26
CA GLY A 83 -9.22 9.16 -3.71
C GLY A 83 -9.03 10.56 -3.11
N PHE A 84 -10.07 11.13 -2.50
CA PHE A 84 -10.02 12.51 -1.99
C PHE A 84 -8.98 12.67 -0.89
N GLY A 85 -8.80 11.65 -0.03
CA GLY A 85 -7.80 11.67 1.03
C GLY A 85 -6.38 11.73 0.48
N ALA A 86 -6.05 10.87 -0.48
CA ALA A 86 -4.74 10.85 -1.13
C ALA A 86 -4.47 12.13 -1.95
N LYS A 87 -5.50 12.67 -2.63
CA LYS A 87 -5.40 13.96 -3.32
C LYS A 87 -5.08 15.10 -2.36
N TYR A 88 -5.81 15.18 -1.25
CA TYR A 88 -5.54 16.19 -0.23
C TYR A 88 -4.11 16.05 0.31
N PHE A 89 -3.70 14.83 0.65
CA PHE A 89 -2.36 14.57 1.17
C PHE A 89 -1.26 15.01 0.20
N SER A 90 -1.37 14.64 -1.08
CA SER A 90 -0.37 14.98 -2.11
C SER A 90 -0.26 16.48 -2.38
N GLN A 91 -1.32 17.26 -2.10
CA GLN A 91 -1.35 18.73 -2.23
C GLN A 91 -0.74 19.46 -1.02
N HIS A 92 -0.56 18.77 0.13
CA HIS A 92 -0.11 19.36 1.38
C HIS A 92 1.29 18.93 1.81
N LEU A 93 2.05 18.32 0.91
CA LEU A 93 3.46 18.01 1.08
C LEU A 93 4.23 18.32 -0.20
N ASN A 94 5.55 18.47 -0.08
CA ASN A 94 6.41 18.57 -1.26
C ASN A 94 6.69 17.15 -1.81
N PRO A 95 6.23 16.80 -3.02
CA PRO A 95 6.45 15.48 -3.60
C PRO A 95 7.92 15.16 -3.84
N ASP A 96 8.79 16.19 -3.98
CA ASP A 96 10.22 15.97 -4.17
C ASP A 96 10.92 15.49 -2.88
N ASP A 97 10.33 15.72 -1.71
CA ASP A 97 10.80 15.19 -0.43
C ASP A 97 10.38 13.73 -0.21
N VAL A 98 9.37 13.23 -0.95
CA VAL A 98 8.92 11.83 -0.84
C VAL A 98 9.78 10.94 -1.71
N VAL A 99 10.59 10.09 -1.06
CA VAL A 99 11.53 9.19 -1.74
C VAL A 99 10.91 7.85 -2.14
N ALA A 100 9.86 7.43 -1.44
CA ALA A 100 9.09 6.23 -1.77
C ALA A 100 7.73 6.24 -1.08
N MET A 101 6.72 5.63 -1.70
CA MET A 101 5.44 5.32 -1.08
C MET A 101 5.11 3.84 -1.27
N PHE A 102 4.83 3.18 -0.15
CA PHE A 102 4.32 1.82 -0.04
C PHE A 102 2.81 1.91 0.22
N ASN A 103 2.01 1.91 -0.82
CA ASN A 103 0.57 1.72 -0.67
C ASN A 103 0.30 0.23 -0.54
N ILE A 104 -0.52 -0.17 0.42
CA ILE A 104 -0.79 -1.58 0.71
C ILE A 104 -2.29 -1.75 0.62
N GLU A 105 -2.72 -2.65 -0.25
CA GLU A 105 -4.13 -2.81 -0.58
C GLU A 105 -4.44 -4.26 -0.91
N MET A 106 -5.50 -4.78 -0.28
CA MET A 106 -6.03 -6.12 -0.55
C MET A 106 -4.95 -7.20 -0.50
N ILE A 107 -4.45 -7.48 0.71
CA ILE A 107 -3.42 -8.49 0.96
C ILE A 107 -3.94 -9.70 1.76
N GLY A 108 -5.26 -9.84 1.84
CA GLY A 108 -5.94 -10.86 2.65
C GLY A 108 -6.11 -12.21 1.97
N LYS A 109 -5.68 -12.39 0.73
CA LYS A 109 -5.84 -13.64 -0.03
C LYS A 109 -4.55 -14.02 -0.73
N ASP A 110 -4.39 -15.31 -1.09
CA ASP A 110 -3.24 -15.76 -1.88
C ASP A 110 -3.20 -15.06 -3.24
N SER A 111 -2.02 -14.60 -3.64
CA SER A 111 -1.85 -13.98 -4.96
C SER A 111 -1.97 -15.00 -6.11
N LYS A 112 -2.07 -14.49 -7.34
CA LYS A 112 -2.06 -15.31 -8.56
C LYS A 112 -0.83 -16.23 -8.66
N PHE A 113 0.26 -15.85 -8.02
CA PHE A 113 1.52 -16.58 -8.02
C PHE A 113 1.65 -17.58 -6.85
N GLY A 114 0.62 -17.67 -6.00
CA GLY A 114 0.56 -18.58 -4.85
C GLY A 114 1.07 -17.95 -3.55
N LYS A 115 1.30 -18.80 -2.56
CA LYS A 115 1.71 -18.38 -1.21
C LYS A 115 3.09 -17.72 -1.18
N ASN A 116 3.28 -16.82 -0.22
CA ASN A 116 4.51 -16.04 -0.05
C ASN A 116 4.87 -15.22 -1.29
N THR A 117 3.87 -14.70 -1.97
CA THR A 117 4.06 -13.80 -3.10
C THR A 117 3.09 -12.63 -3.03
N ALA A 118 3.48 -11.50 -3.59
CA ALA A 118 2.63 -10.36 -3.87
C ALA A 118 3.05 -9.73 -5.19
N PHE A 119 2.24 -8.86 -5.75
CA PHE A 119 2.63 -8.07 -6.91
C PHE A 119 2.75 -6.59 -6.55
N ILE A 120 3.50 -5.87 -7.36
CA ILE A 120 3.73 -4.44 -7.24
C ILE A 120 3.21 -3.79 -8.52
N THR A 121 2.28 -2.85 -8.40
CA THR A 121 1.77 -2.10 -9.55
C THR A 121 2.84 -1.15 -10.11
N GLY A 122 2.94 -1.04 -11.43
CA GLY A 122 3.97 -0.22 -12.06
C GLY A 122 5.40 -0.68 -11.77
N PHE A 123 5.63 -1.97 -11.58
CA PHE A 123 6.94 -2.56 -11.24
C PHE A 123 8.06 -2.10 -12.18
N GLU A 124 7.75 -1.89 -13.44
CA GLU A 124 8.68 -1.47 -14.49
C GLU A 124 8.98 0.03 -14.52
N LYS A 125 8.24 0.84 -13.74
CA LYS A 125 8.33 2.31 -13.79
C LYS A 125 9.48 2.89 -12.97
N SER A 126 10.01 2.10 -12.02
CA SER A 126 11.15 2.48 -11.18
C SER A 126 11.89 1.22 -10.70
N ASP A 127 13.03 1.40 -10.04
CA ASP A 127 13.75 0.29 -9.42
C ASP A 127 13.25 -0.06 -8.00
N PHE A 128 12.09 0.47 -7.60
CA PHE A 128 11.44 0.15 -6.31
C PHE A 128 11.28 -1.36 -6.12
N GLY A 129 10.63 -2.05 -7.06
CA GLY A 129 10.42 -3.50 -6.99
C GLY A 129 11.73 -4.29 -6.92
N PRO A 130 12.70 -4.06 -7.83
CA PRO A 130 14.05 -4.64 -7.76
C PRO A 130 14.77 -4.44 -6.42
N ILE A 131 14.70 -3.24 -5.82
CA ILE A 131 15.27 -2.97 -4.49
C ILE A 131 14.62 -3.84 -3.42
N LEU A 132 13.29 -3.90 -3.40
CA LEU A 132 12.55 -4.72 -2.45
C LEU A 132 12.91 -6.20 -2.60
N GLN A 133 12.94 -6.71 -3.81
CA GLN A 133 13.26 -8.11 -4.08
C GLN A 133 14.72 -8.46 -3.69
N LYS A 134 15.66 -7.56 -3.94
CA LYS A 134 17.07 -7.71 -3.49
C LYS A 134 17.15 -7.90 -1.98
N ASN A 135 16.37 -7.13 -1.20
CA ASN A 135 16.36 -7.20 0.26
C ASN A 135 15.68 -8.47 0.80
N LEU A 136 14.90 -9.17 -0.01
CA LEU A 136 14.28 -10.46 0.32
C LEU A 136 15.15 -11.66 -0.02
N LYS A 137 16.35 -11.48 -0.57
CA LYS A 137 17.24 -12.60 -0.91
C LYS A 137 17.42 -13.55 0.29
N GLY A 138 17.22 -14.84 0.05
CA GLY A 138 17.29 -15.88 1.07
C GLY A 138 16.01 -16.04 1.91
N THR A 139 14.92 -15.38 1.53
CA THR A 139 13.57 -15.65 2.06
C THR A 139 12.74 -16.44 1.05
N ALA A 140 11.60 -16.96 1.50
CA ALA A 140 10.64 -17.62 0.61
C ALA A 140 9.72 -16.64 -0.13
N PHE A 141 9.76 -15.33 0.20
CA PHE A 141 8.81 -14.36 -0.34
C PHE A 141 9.33 -13.71 -1.63
N THR A 142 8.43 -13.56 -2.61
CA THR A 142 8.75 -12.95 -3.91
C THR A 142 7.73 -11.86 -4.27
N PHE A 143 8.23 -10.69 -4.65
CA PHE A 143 7.43 -9.67 -5.33
C PHE A 143 7.49 -9.88 -6.85
N HIS A 144 6.34 -9.83 -7.48
CA HIS A 144 6.17 -9.94 -8.92
C HIS A 144 5.72 -8.62 -9.54
N PRO A 145 5.95 -8.39 -10.83
CA PRO A 145 5.23 -7.37 -11.57
C PRO A 145 3.71 -7.62 -11.54
N ASP A 146 2.93 -6.54 -11.67
CA ASP A 146 1.48 -6.59 -11.78
C ASP A 146 1.06 -7.51 -12.96
N PRO A 147 0.30 -8.60 -12.68
CA PRO A 147 -0.15 -9.51 -13.72
C PRO A 147 -1.43 -9.05 -14.44
N TYR A 148 -2.01 -7.92 -14.01
CA TYR A 148 -3.31 -7.41 -14.46
C TYR A 148 -3.17 -6.13 -15.30
N THR A 149 -2.23 -6.12 -16.24
CA THR A 149 -1.87 -4.94 -17.04
C THR A 149 -3.05 -4.27 -17.75
N GLN A 150 -4.10 -5.04 -18.08
CA GLN A 150 -5.33 -4.54 -18.68
C GLN A 150 -6.21 -3.72 -17.70
N GLN A 151 -5.99 -3.88 -16.40
CA GLN A 151 -6.78 -3.21 -15.36
C GLN A 151 -6.22 -1.84 -14.98
N ASN A 152 -5.02 -1.49 -15.46
CA ASN A 152 -4.32 -0.23 -15.15
C ASN A 152 -4.26 0.08 -13.64
N LEU A 153 -3.98 -0.95 -12.82
CA LEU A 153 -4.02 -0.86 -11.35
C LEU A 153 -3.08 0.21 -10.77
N PHE A 154 -2.00 0.54 -11.48
CA PHE A 154 -1.03 1.54 -11.02
C PHE A 154 -1.64 2.93 -10.75
N TYR A 155 -2.73 3.28 -11.42
CA TYR A 155 -3.41 4.57 -11.25
C TYR A 155 -4.83 4.43 -10.66
N ARG A 156 -5.13 3.33 -9.98
CA ARG A 156 -6.46 3.07 -9.43
C ARG A 156 -6.56 3.13 -7.91
N SER A 157 -5.44 3.30 -7.21
CA SER A 157 -5.40 3.39 -5.75
C SER A 157 -4.70 4.66 -5.29
N ASP A 158 -4.58 4.86 -3.99
CA ASP A 158 -4.05 6.07 -3.32
C ASP A 158 -2.63 6.45 -3.74
N ASN A 159 -1.82 5.48 -4.20
CA ASN A 159 -0.48 5.77 -4.75
C ASN A 159 -0.53 6.69 -5.98
N ALA A 160 -1.64 6.68 -6.73
CA ALA A 160 -1.75 7.33 -8.03
C ALA A 160 -1.44 8.83 -7.99
N THR A 161 -1.86 9.51 -6.92
CA THR A 161 -1.68 10.96 -6.78
C THR A 161 -0.22 11.37 -6.66
N LEU A 162 0.57 10.67 -5.84
CA LEU A 162 2.01 10.89 -5.73
C LEU A 162 2.77 10.34 -6.94
N ALA A 163 2.34 9.21 -7.49
CA ALA A 163 2.90 8.66 -8.73
C ALA A 163 2.80 9.66 -9.89
N ALA A 164 1.64 10.31 -10.07
CA ALA A 164 1.45 11.36 -11.07
C ALA A 164 2.43 12.54 -10.92
N LEU A 165 2.87 12.80 -9.69
CA LEU A 165 3.86 13.84 -9.36
C LEU A 165 5.31 13.35 -9.45
N GLY A 166 5.53 12.13 -9.95
CA GLY A 166 6.88 11.56 -10.17
C GLY A 166 7.48 10.85 -8.97
N VAL A 167 6.72 10.63 -7.90
CA VAL A 167 7.17 9.83 -6.75
C VAL A 167 7.15 8.35 -7.12
N PRO A 168 8.16 7.54 -6.75
CA PRO A 168 8.07 6.08 -6.84
C PRO A 168 7.08 5.57 -5.79
N ALA A 169 5.80 5.75 -6.11
CA ALA A 169 4.65 5.38 -5.30
C ALA A 169 3.96 4.18 -5.94
N HIS A 170 3.98 3.05 -5.24
CA HIS A 170 3.53 1.77 -5.77
C HIS A 170 2.55 1.12 -4.81
N THR A 171 1.55 0.42 -5.34
CA THR A 171 0.68 -0.45 -4.56
C THR A 171 1.24 -1.86 -4.52
N ILE A 172 1.25 -2.44 -3.32
CA ILE A 172 1.56 -3.85 -3.07
C ILE A 172 0.24 -4.54 -2.75
N SER A 173 -0.11 -5.56 -3.53
CA SER A 173 -1.35 -6.30 -3.37
C SER A 173 -1.15 -7.80 -3.64
N THR A 174 -2.11 -8.60 -3.16
CA THR A 174 -2.19 -10.04 -3.47
C THR A 174 -3.50 -10.41 -4.16
N ASP A 175 -4.40 -9.45 -4.35
CA ASP A 175 -5.73 -9.74 -4.88
C ASP A 175 -5.71 -10.28 -6.31
N LYS A 176 -6.70 -11.11 -6.62
CA LYS A 176 -6.97 -11.65 -7.96
C LYS A 176 -8.13 -10.89 -8.58
N ILE A 177 -7.93 -9.60 -8.79
CA ILE A 177 -8.97 -8.63 -9.19
C ILE A 177 -9.82 -9.06 -10.40
N ASP A 178 -9.29 -9.94 -11.25
CA ASP A 178 -9.98 -10.48 -12.42
C ASP A 178 -11.01 -11.57 -12.09
N ILE A 179 -10.88 -12.21 -10.93
CA ILE A 179 -11.70 -13.36 -10.54
C ILE A 179 -12.18 -13.33 -9.08
N ASP A 180 -11.88 -12.31 -8.30
CA ASP A 180 -12.33 -12.24 -6.91
C ASP A 180 -13.86 -11.98 -6.84
N PRO A 181 -14.67 -12.96 -6.41
CA PRO A 181 -16.12 -12.80 -6.35
C PRO A 181 -16.58 -12.00 -5.14
N LEU A 182 -15.69 -11.63 -4.23
CA LEU A 182 -16.01 -10.93 -2.98
C LEU A 182 -15.74 -9.45 -3.08
N TYR A 183 -14.89 -9.03 -4.04
CA TYR A 183 -14.53 -7.63 -4.27
C TYR A 183 -15.79 -6.77 -4.43
N HIS A 184 -15.87 -5.68 -3.66
CA HIS A 184 -16.99 -4.75 -3.65
C HIS A 184 -18.37 -5.38 -3.33
N THR A 185 -18.38 -6.38 -2.46
CA THR A 185 -19.62 -7.03 -1.99
C THR A 185 -19.70 -7.07 -0.47
N VAL A 186 -20.92 -7.31 0.05
CA VAL A 186 -21.13 -7.55 1.49
C VAL A 186 -20.45 -8.82 2.01
N LYS A 187 -19.89 -9.64 1.13
CA LYS A 187 -19.19 -10.89 1.49
C LYS A 187 -17.69 -10.72 1.68
N ASP A 188 -17.17 -9.51 1.51
CA ASP A 188 -15.79 -9.21 1.89
C ASP A 188 -15.70 -9.06 3.42
N GLU A 189 -15.61 -10.22 4.06
CA GLU A 189 -15.71 -10.42 5.49
C GLU A 189 -14.41 -10.97 6.06
N TYR A 190 -14.18 -10.73 7.36
CA TYR A 190 -13.01 -11.28 8.06
C TYR A 190 -12.84 -12.80 7.86
N SER A 191 -13.94 -13.54 7.81
CA SER A 191 -13.94 -15.00 7.60
C SER A 191 -13.42 -15.44 6.22
N SER A 192 -13.34 -14.52 5.25
CA SER A 192 -12.79 -14.79 3.91
C SER A 192 -11.28 -14.60 3.83
N LEU A 193 -10.63 -14.05 4.87
CA LEU A 193 -9.22 -13.71 4.86
C LEU A 193 -8.32 -14.87 5.25
N ASP A 194 -7.18 -14.96 4.56
CA ASP A 194 -6.00 -15.73 4.98
C ASP A 194 -5.07 -14.82 5.81
N THR A 195 -5.19 -14.90 7.14
CA THR A 195 -4.37 -14.08 8.05
C THR A 195 -2.88 -14.44 8.00
N ASP A 196 -2.52 -15.65 7.57
CA ASP A 196 -1.12 -16.04 7.36
C ASP A 196 -0.56 -15.35 6.12
N ASN A 197 -1.37 -15.16 5.07
CA ASN A 197 -0.98 -14.36 3.91
C ASN A 197 -0.76 -12.90 4.28
N ILE A 198 -1.66 -12.28 5.06
CA ILE A 198 -1.48 -10.92 5.59
C ILE A 198 -0.17 -10.82 6.37
N LEU A 199 0.06 -11.72 7.32
CA LEU A 199 1.25 -11.71 8.16
C LEU A 199 2.54 -11.89 7.35
N SER A 200 2.55 -12.81 6.37
CA SER A 200 3.73 -13.05 5.53
C SER A 200 4.05 -11.84 4.65
N THR A 201 3.02 -11.19 4.11
CA THR A 201 3.15 -9.98 3.29
C THR A 201 3.66 -8.79 4.12
N ILE A 202 3.12 -8.56 5.32
CA ILE A 202 3.61 -7.53 6.25
C ILE A 202 5.10 -7.75 6.57
N LYS A 203 5.49 -8.98 6.90
CA LYS A 203 6.89 -9.32 7.18
C LYS A 203 7.81 -9.07 5.98
N ALA A 204 7.32 -9.40 4.79
CA ALA A 204 8.06 -9.15 3.55
C ALA A 204 8.26 -7.66 3.30
N ILE A 205 7.21 -6.84 3.44
CA ILE A 205 7.29 -5.38 3.31
C ILE A 205 8.26 -4.82 4.36
N ALA A 206 8.13 -5.19 5.62
CA ALA A 206 8.99 -4.73 6.71
C ALA A 206 10.47 -5.02 6.44
N LYS A 207 10.79 -6.21 5.95
CA LYS A 207 12.15 -6.63 5.63
C LYS A 207 12.67 -5.96 4.37
N SER A 208 11.86 -5.90 3.33
CA SER A 208 12.29 -5.40 2.02
C SER A 208 12.49 -3.89 1.98
N ALA A 209 11.75 -3.13 2.77
CA ALA A 209 11.85 -1.67 2.83
C ALA A 209 13.09 -1.16 3.59
N ILE A 210 13.85 -2.03 4.25
CA ILE A 210 14.88 -1.63 5.22
C ILE A 210 15.95 -0.70 4.64
N THR A 211 16.42 -0.91 3.41
CA THR A 211 17.45 -0.07 2.79
C THR A 211 16.91 1.29 2.39
N ILE A 212 15.63 1.36 2.00
CA ILE A 212 14.93 2.62 1.72
C ILE A 212 14.74 3.39 3.02
N VAL A 213 14.26 2.74 4.07
CA VAL A 213 14.06 3.36 5.40
C VAL A 213 15.37 3.86 6.01
N LYS A 214 16.46 3.12 5.81
CA LYS A 214 17.82 3.51 6.25
C LYS A 214 18.51 4.50 5.32
N GLY A 215 17.91 4.85 4.19
CA GLY A 215 18.50 5.81 3.25
C GLY A 215 19.75 5.33 2.49
N THR A 216 19.98 4.01 2.46
CA THR A 216 21.06 3.39 1.66
C THR A 216 20.66 3.17 0.21
N ASP A 217 19.40 2.88 -0.04
CA ASP A 217 18.81 2.84 -1.39
C ASP A 217 17.77 3.97 -1.51
N THR A 218 17.67 4.56 -2.70
CA THR A 218 16.66 5.56 -3.06
C THR A 218 16.08 5.15 -4.40
N PRO A 219 14.81 4.75 -4.47
CA PRO A 219 14.19 4.38 -5.73
C PRO A 219 14.24 5.52 -6.75
N THR A 220 14.42 5.16 -8.01
CA THR A 220 14.41 6.12 -9.11
C THR A 220 13.04 6.78 -9.25
N ARG A 221 13.04 8.09 -9.55
CA ARG A 221 11.80 8.83 -9.82
C ARG A 221 11.13 8.27 -11.07
N ILE A 222 9.81 8.32 -11.09
CA ILE A 222 9.02 7.99 -12.27
C ILE A 222 8.70 9.26 -13.07
N PRO A 223 8.43 9.16 -14.38
CA PRO A 223 8.02 10.32 -15.16
C PRO A 223 6.74 10.95 -14.59
N LYS A 224 6.76 12.27 -14.42
CA LYS A 224 5.53 13.01 -14.05
C LYS A 224 4.52 12.90 -15.19
N LEU A 225 3.25 12.73 -14.85
CA LEU A 225 2.21 12.84 -15.85
C LEU A 225 2.14 14.30 -16.34
N SER A 226 2.19 14.51 -17.64
CA SER A 226 1.88 15.81 -18.23
C SER A 226 0.38 16.08 -18.07
N ASN A 227 0.08 17.26 -17.53
CA ASN A 227 -1.31 17.78 -17.47
C ASN A 227 -1.87 17.97 -18.87
#